data_c3f324d82e4283b28c5a04467d9e349d
#
_entry.id   c3f324d82e4283b28c5a04467d9e349d
#
_cell.length_a   1.000
_cell.length_b   1.000
_cell.length_c   1.000
_cell.angle_alpha   90.00
_cell.angle_beta   90.00
_cell.angle_gamma   90.00
#
_symmetry.space_group_name_H-M   'P 1'
#
loop_
_entity.id
_entity.type
_entity.pdbx_description
1 polymer ?
#
loop_
_entity_poly.entity_id
_entity_poly.type
_entity_poly.pdbx_seq_one_letter_code
_entity_poly.pdbx_strand_id
1 'polypeptide(L)'
;MVTKKLVEEIKAILCDMNRSHHKYATVWLSLNDDLTGRERYILNVKTDRTIDSCFEELDSIFDTLHKRMDGKSLQKISRIAVYNASDEVHCDSGDIMVLEEDENCAYIH
;
A
#
# COMPACT_ATOMS: atom_id res chain seq x y z
N MET A 1 -13.38 5.35 -12.32
CA MET A 1 -12.00 5.31 -12.81
C MET A 1 -11.22 4.20 -12.15
N VAL A 2 -10.29 3.64 -12.88
CA VAL A 2 -9.51 2.48 -12.43
C VAL A 2 -8.75 2.77 -11.13
N THR A 3 -8.21 3.98 -11.01
CA THR A 3 -7.42 4.37 -9.82
C THR A 3 -8.23 4.35 -8.54
N LYS A 4 -9.48 4.82 -8.59
CA LYS A 4 -10.34 4.83 -7.41
C LYS A 4 -10.61 3.41 -6.89
N LYS A 5 -10.90 2.49 -7.79
CA LYS A 5 -11.12 1.09 -7.42
C LYS A 5 -9.86 0.47 -6.81
N LEU A 6 -8.71 0.77 -7.40
CA LEU A 6 -7.42 0.27 -6.91
C LEU A 6 -7.15 0.76 -5.48
N VAL A 7 -7.36 2.06 -5.24
CA VAL A 7 -7.17 2.65 -3.91
C VAL A 7 -8.09 1.99 -2.88
N GLU A 8 -9.38 1.83 -3.22
CA GLU A 8 -10.35 1.23 -2.32
C GLU A 8 -10.03 -0.22 -1.99
N GLU A 9 -9.60 -1.00 -2.97
CA GLU A 9 -9.21 -2.40 -2.74
C GLU A 9 -8.01 -2.49 -1.81
N ILE A 10 -6.98 -1.70 -2.07
CA ILE A 10 -5.75 -1.72 -1.25
C ILE A 10 -6.07 -1.27 0.17
N LYS A 11 -6.84 -0.19 0.31
CA LYS A 11 -7.22 0.34 1.61
C LYS A 11 -7.95 -0.70 2.45
N ALA A 12 -8.93 -1.38 1.86
CA ALA A 12 -9.70 -2.40 2.57
C ALA A 12 -8.80 -3.55 3.05
N ILE A 13 -7.91 -4.01 2.18
CA ILE A 13 -7.02 -5.12 2.51
C ILE A 13 -6.04 -4.74 3.63
N LEU A 14 -5.40 -3.58 3.51
CA LEU A 14 -4.42 -3.16 4.51
C LEU A 14 -5.06 -2.79 5.84
N CYS A 15 -6.28 -2.26 5.82
CA CYS A 15 -7.01 -2.04 7.06
C CYS A 15 -7.34 -3.36 7.77
N ASP A 16 -7.69 -4.40 7.01
CA ASP A 16 -7.93 -5.71 7.60
C ASP A 16 -6.64 -6.26 8.23
N MET A 17 -5.50 -6.08 7.58
CA MET A 17 -4.22 -6.50 8.13
C MET A 17 -3.90 -5.73 9.41
N ASN A 18 -4.19 -4.43 9.45
CA ASN A 18 -3.98 -3.63 10.65
C ASN A 18 -4.82 -4.12 11.83
N ARG A 19 -6.03 -4.60 11.57
CA ARG A 19 -6.87 -5.15 12.64
C ARG A 19 -6.32 -6.45 13.21
N SER A 20 -5.51 -7.17 12.43
CA SER A 20 -4.93 -8.43 12.90
C SER A 20 -3.68 -8.18 13.73
N HIS A 21 -2.55 -7.88 13.13
CA HIS A 21 -1.27 -7.72 13.82
C HIS A 21 -0.40 -6.63 13.23
N HIS A 22 -0.66 -6.29 11.98
CA HIS A 22 0.20 -5.36 11.25
C HIS A 22 -0.15 -3.93 11.62
N LYS A 23 0.83 -3.04 11.51
CA LYS A 23 0.65 -1.63 11.87
C LYS A 23 1.20 -0.75 10.76
N TYR A 24 0.36 -0.46 9.79
CA TYR A 24 0.69 0.41 8.69
C TYR A 24 0.17 1.81 8.99
N ALA A 25 1.07 2.77 9.11
CA ALA A 25 0.70 4.14 9.44
C ALA A 25 0.23 4.89 8.21
N THR A 26 1.00 4.79 7.13
CA THR A 26 0.74 5.54 5.91
C THR A 26 0.93 4.63 4.70
N VAL A 27 0.00 4.71 3.76
CA VAL A 27 0.07 3.94 2.52
C VAL A 27 -0.24 4.87 1.36
N TRP A 28 0.60 4.85 0.32
CA TRP A 28 0.36 5.70 -0.85
C TRP A 28 0.87 5.03 -2.12
N LEU A 29 0.38 5.53 -3.25
CA LEU A 29 0.77 5.06 -4.57
C LEU A 29 1.57 6.14 -5.28
N SER A 30 2.74 5.76 -5.79
CA SER A 30 3.57 6.63 -6.63
C SER A 30 3.52 6.12 -8.05
N LEU A 31 3.36 7.03 -9.01
CA LEU A 31 3.33 6.65 -10.42
C LEU A 31 4.72 6.15 -10.84
N ASN A 32 4.74 5.00 -11.47
CA ASN A 32 5.95 4.42 -12.01
C ASN A 32 5.75 4.16 -13.50
N ASP A 33 6.17 5.13 -14.32
CA ASP A 33 6.08 4.99 -15.77
C ASP A 33 7.09 3.96 -16.25
N ASP A 34 6.62 2.89 -16.86
CA ASP A 34 7.53 1.95 -17.47
C ASP A 34 7.76 2.34 -18.94
N LEU A 35 8.72 1.66 -19.56
CA LEU A 35 9.11 1.95 -20.93
C LEU A 35 8.04 1.57 -21.97
N THR A 36 7.00 0.88 -21.55
CA THR A 36 5.90 0.49 -22.44
C THR A 36 4.78 1.51 -22.46
N GLY A 37 4.86 2.57 -21.66
CA GLY A 37 3.84 3.60 -21.57
C GLY A 37 2.64 3.22 -20.71
N ARG A 38 2.69 2.09 -20.04
CA ARG A 38 1.60 1.68 -19.15
C ARG A 38 1.72 2.39 -17.81
N GLU A 39 0.62 2.91 -17.33
CA GLU A 39 0.58 3.49 -16.00
C GLU A 39 0.56 2.38 -14.95
N ARG A 40 1.60 2.33 -14.17
CA ARG A 40 1.73 1.43 -13.04
C ARG A 40 2.12 2.22 -11.81
N TYR A 41 1.89 1.63 -10.66
CA TYR A 41 2.14 2.31 -9.40
C TYR A 41 3.04 1.49 -8.50
N ILE A 42 3.83 2.20 -7.72
CA ILE A 42 4.58 1.61 -6.62
C ILE A 42 3.69 1.75 -5.40
N LEU A 43 3.39 0.65 -4.74
CA LEU A 43 2.66 0.67 -3.48
C LEU A 43 3.65 0.91 -2.36
N ASN A 44 3.55 2.05 -1.70
CA ASN A 44 4.43 2.44 -0.60
C ASN A 44 3.71 2.25 0.72
N VAL A 45 4.33 1.53 1.63
CA VAL A 45 3.76 1.24 2.95
C VAL A 45 4.77 1.64 4.01
N LYS A 46 4.38 2.55 4.90
CA LYS A 46 5.20 2.98 6.01
C LYS A 46 4.58 2.46 7.29
N THR A 47 5.35 1.74 8.10
CA THR A 47 4.87 1.20 9.36
C THR A 47 4.80 2.28 10.44
N ASP A 48 4.04 2.03 11.50
CA ASP A 48 3.91 2.96 12.62
C ASP A 48 5.00 2.82 13.66
N ARG A 49 5.90 1.86 13.46
CA ARG A 49 7.01 1.60 14.37
C ARG A 49 8.17 1.00 13.58
N THR A 50 9.35 1.00 14.17
CA THR A 50 10.50 0.35 13.57
C THR A 50 10.33 -1.16 13.69
N ILE A 51 10.47 -1.87 12.58
CA ILE A 51 10.36 -3.31 12.53
C ILE A 51 11.72 -3.91 12.17
N ASP A 52 11.96 -5.13 12.61
CA ASP A 52 13.25 -5.81 12.39
C ASP A 52 13.45 -6.21 10.94
N SER A 53 12.37 -6.54 10.24
CA SER A 53 12.47 -6.99 8.87
C SER A 53 11.34 -6.43 8.01
N CYS A 54 11.68 -5.43 7.21
CA CYS A 54 10.76 -4.92 6.18
C CYS A 54 10.49 -5.97 5.12
N PHE A 55 11.41 -6.89 4.92
CA PHE A 55 11.28 -7.96 3.93
C PHE A 55 10.16 -8.92 4.29
N GLU A 56 10.04 -9.29 5.56
CA GLU A 56 8.95 -10.16 6.01
C GLU A 56 7.60 -9.48 5.85
N GLU A 57 7.55 -8.19 6.15
CA GLU A 57 6.33 -7.41 5.98
C GLU A 57 5.97 -7.29 4.51
N LEU A 58 6.96 -7.10 3.65
CA LEU A 58 6.77 -7.05 2.21
C LEU A 58 6.15 -8.35 1.70
N ASP A 59 6.67 -9.49 2.16
CA ASP A 59 6.13 -10.80 1.77
C ASP A 59 4.69 -10.98 2.21
N SER A 60 4.36 -10.54 3.42
CA SER A 60 2.99 -10.63 3.94
C SER A 60 2.02 -9.81 3.09
N ILE A 61 2.41 -8.60 2.75
CA ILE A 61 1.57 -7.72 1.91
C ILE A 61 1.41 -8.32 0.52
N PHE A 62 2.52 -8.73 -0.08
CA PHE A 62 2.51 -9.31 -1.42
C PHE A 62 1.59 -10.52 -1.48
N ASP A 63 1.74 -11.44 -0.54
CA ASP A 63 0.94 -12.66 -0.49
C ASP A 63 -0.56 -12.36 -0.31
N THR A 64 -0.87 -11.42 0.58
CA THR A 64 -2.27 -11.05 0.83
C THR A 64 -2.91 -10.39 -0.39
N LEU A 65 -2.18 -9.50 -1.05
CA LEU A 65 -2.68 -8.84 -2.26
C LEU A 65 -2.94 -9.86 -3.38
N HIS A 66 -2.04 -10.83 -3.53
CA HIS A 66 -2.23 -11.87 -4.53
C HIS A 66 -3.45 -12.74 -4.28
N LYS A 67 -3.78 -12.95 -3.02
CA LYS A 67 -4.94 -13.76 -2.65
C LYS A 67 -6.26 -13.00 -2.74
N ARG A 68 -6.25 -11.70 -2.53
CA ARG A 68 -7.47 -10.93 -2.34
C ARG A 68 -7.80 -9.94 -3.44
N MET A 69 -6.80 -9.45 -4.16
CA MET A 69 -7.05 -8.46 -5.19
C MET A 69 -7.47 -9.08 -6.51
N ASP A 70 -8.34 -8.35 -7.21
CA ASP A 70 -8.65 -8.65 -8.60
C ASP A 70 -7.37 -8.59 -9.44
N GLY A 71 -7.21 -9.55 -10.35
CA GLY A 71 -6.00 -9.63 -11.18
C GLY A 71 -5.74 -8.36 -12.01
N LYS A 72 -6.79 -7.71 -12.50
CA LYS A 72 -6.65 -6.47 -13.26
C LYS A 72 -6.11 -5.34 -12.40
N SER A 73 -6.59 -5.25 -11.16
CA SER A 73 -6.09 -4.25 -10.22
C SER A 73 -4.66 -4.55 -9.81
N LEU A 74 -4.35 -5.81 -9.58
CA LEU A 74 -3.00 -6.23 -9.19
C LEU A 74 -1.96 -5.88 -10.24
N GLN A 75 -2.32 -5.97 -11.52
CA GLN A 75 -1.43 -5.60 -12.62
C GLN A 75 -1.04 -4.13 -12.63
N LYS A 76 -1.79 -3.28 -11.94
CA LYS A 76 -1.47 -1.85 -11.84
C LYS A 76 -0.35 -1.58 -10.85
N ILE A 77 0.00 -2.55 -10.02
CA ILE A 77 1.08 -2.40 -9.05
C ILE A 77 2.36 -3.00 -9.64
N SER A 78 3.37 -2.14 -9.83
CA SER A 78 4.65 -2.59 -10.38
C SER A 78 5.55 -3.21 -9.32
N ARG A 79 5.48 -2.66 -8.09
CA ARG A 79 6.23 -3.19 -6.96
C ARG A 79 5.67 -2.64 -5.65
N ILE A 80 6.10 -3.27 -4.56
CA ILE A 80 5.73 -2.86 -3.21
C ILE A 80 7.00 -2.44 -2.48
N ALA A 81 6.96 -1.31 -1.80
CA ALA A 81 8.07 -0.81 -0.99
C ALA A 81 7.58 -0.65 0.45
N VAL A 82 8.31 -1.21 1.39
CA VAL A 82 7.99 -1.13 2.83
C VAL A 82 9.07 -0.33 3.54
N TYR A 83 8.65 0.64 4.33
CA TYR A 83 9.53 1.55 5.08
C TYR A 83 9.25 1.46 6.57
N ASN A 84 10.29 1.67 7.36
CA ASN A 84 10.16 1.79 8.81
C ASN A 84 9.60 3.16 9.20
N ALA A 85 9.05 3.24 10.39
CA ALA A 85 8.57 4.52 10.92
C ALA A 85 9.69 5.56 11.00
N SER A 86 10.93 5.14 11.17
CA SER A 86 12.08 6.03 11.24
C SER A 86 12.57 6.52 9.88
N ASP A 87 12.12 5.91 8.80
CA ASP A 87 12.54 6.33 7.45
C ASP A 87 11.89 7.66 7.09
N GLU A 88 12.68 8.56 6.49
CA GLU A 88 12.19 9.87 6.08
C GLU A 88 11.57 9.83 4.70
N VAL A 89 10.45 9.13 4.59
CA VAL A 89 9.70 9.03 3.35
C VAL A 89 8.25 9.46 3.61
N HIS A 90 7.64 10.06 2.64
CA HIS A 90 6.26 10.52 2.77
C HIS A 90 5.60 10.64 1.39
N CYS A 91 4.29 10.77 1.41
CA CYS A 91 3.50 10.97 0.20
C CYS A 91 3.74 12.38 -0.35
N ASP A 92 4.18 12.45 -1.59
CA ASP A 92 4.41 13.74 -2.27
C ASP A 92 3.12 14.24 -2.93
N SER A 93 3.13 15.49 -3.37
CA SER A 93 1.95 16.12 -3.94
C SER A 93 1.41 15.42 -5.20
N GLY A 94 2.28 14.72 -5.93
CA GLY A 94 1.87 13.98 -7.11
C GLY A 94 1.42 12.55 -6.85
N ASP A 95 1.52 12.09 -5.61
CA ASP A 95 1.18 10.73 -5.23
C ASP A 95 -0.28 10.61 -4.82
N ILE A 96 -0.78 9.38 -4.76
CA ILE A 96 -2.17 9.10 -4.39
C ILE A 96 -2.18 8.49 -2.99
N MET A 97 -2.78 9.20 -2.04
CA MET A 97 -2.89 8.71 -0.68
C MET A 97 -3.93 7.58 -0.60
N VAL A 98 -3.54 6.46 0.00
CA VAL A 98 -4.43 5.33 0.22
C VAL A 98 -4.89 5.27 1.67
N LEU A 99 -3.95 5.39 2.61
CA LEU A 99 -4.25 5.33 4.04
C LEU A 99 -3.42 6.40 4.74
N GLU A 100 -4.08 7.32 5.42
CA GLU A 100 -3.42 8.36 6.20
C GLU A 100 -3.12 7.86 7.60
N GLU A 101 -2.10 8.45 8.22
CA GLU A 101 -1.63 8.03 9.53
C GLU A 101 -2.72 8.03 10.60
N ASP A 102 -3.61 9.01 10.55
CA ASP A 102 -4.65 9.17 11.55
C ASP A 102 -5.96 8.47 11.22
N GLU A 103 -6.02 7.78 10.08
CA GLU A 103 -7.26 7.11 9.69
C GLU A 103 -7.57 5.94 10.62
N ASN A 104 -8.83 5.85 10.98
CA ASN A 104 -9.33 4.77 11.82
C ASN A 104 -10.00 3.70 10.96
N CYS A 105 -9.32 2.59 10.77
CA CYS A 105 -9.81 1.48 9.97
C CYS A 105 -11.10 0.85 10.50
N ALA A 106 -11.46 1.14 11.73
CA ALA A 106 -12.68 0.59 12.35
C ALA A 106 -13.96 1.10 11.68
N TYR A 107 -13.88 2.19 10.95
CA TYR A 107 -15.05 2.73 10.24
C TYR A 107 -15.33 2.04 8.91
N ILE A 108 -14.48 1.13 8.49
CA ILE A 108 -14.64 0.45 7.21
C ILE A 108 -15.36 -0.87 7.45
N HIS A 109 -16.60 -0.88 7.13
CA HIS A 109 -17.47 -2.04 7.29
C HIS A 109 -18.03 -2.47 5.95
#